data_c82e9715f290609fbe4b0371ceb6cf95
#
_entry.id   c82e9715f290609fbe4b0371ceb6cf95
#
_cell.length_a   1.000
_cell.length_b   1.000
_cell.length_c   1.000
_cell.angle_alpha   90.00
_cell.angle_beta   90.00
_cell.angle_gamma   90.00
#
_symmetry.space_group_name_H-M   'P 1'
#
loop_
_entity.id
_entity.type
_entity.pdbx_description
1 polymer ?
#
loop_
_entity_poly.entity_id
_entity_poly.type
_entity_poly.pdbx_seq_one_letter_code
_entity_poly.pdbx_strand_id
1 'polypeptide(L)'
;MELKEPQDYYPIPEEPEGELIDYDAISKTYKTGDKQYTTVYGGYVGTYKNEDGDTELVDNTLVKPEEADTPASEEAQEASSVVATEEKEEKQKFIRQANDYAILLPEQMSEENGVTIENGKTRIGIIPVDGDYTHSVIKDNAILYNEVYEGADVQYTVLDSSIKEDIVLQQPTDREVYEYELQIPGYQAEVKDNQVYIYPEGKTIKDAKYLLETPSMEDAAGEISFLITLELREEDGKQS
;
A
#
# COMPACT_ATOMS: atom_id res chain seq x y z
N MET A 1 -15.24 -20.37 -8.89
CA MET A 1 -14.97 -19.02 -9.41
C MET A 1 -13.51 -19.02 -9.85
N GLU A 2 -13.19 -18.51 -11.04
CA GLU A 2 -11.80 -18.29 -11.44
C GLU A 2 -11.39 -16.92 -10.91
N LEU A 3 -10.37 -16.89 -10.04
CA LEU A 3 -9.89 -15.64 -9.46
C LEU A 3 -9.10 -14.87 -10.52
N LYS A 4 -9.29 -13.56 -10.57
CA LYS A 4 -8.50 -12.66 -11.40
C LYS A 4 -7.17 -12.35 -10.70
N GLU A 5 -6.15 -12.05 -11.48
CA GLU A 5 -4.85 -11.58 -10.99
C GLU A 5 -4.81 -10.04 -10.99
N PRO A 6 -3.93 -9.44 -10.16
CA PRO A 6 -3.67 -8.00 -10.20
C PRO A 6 -3.36 -7.51 -11.61
N GLN A 7 -3.89 -6.33 -11.93
CA GLN A 7 -3.67 -5.70 -13.23
C GLN A 7 -2.59 -4.63 -13.08
N ASP A 8 -1.72 -4.53 -14.08
CA ASP A 8 -0.73 -3.45 -14.16
C ASP A 8 -1.44 -2.17 -14.65
N TYR A 9 -1.87 -1.33 -13.71
CA TYR A 9 -2.50 -0.04 -14.04
C TYR A 9 -1.50 1.08 -14.37
N TYR A 10 -0.22 0.88 -14.07
CA TYR A 10 0.85 1.81 -14.42
C TYR A 10 1.88 1.08 -15.25
N PRO A 11 2.12 1.54 -16.50
CA PRO A 11 3.30 1.07 -17.23
C PRO A 11 4.53 1.55 -16.46
N ILE A 12 5.15 0.65 -15.71
CA ILE A 12 6.51 0.86 -15.24
C ILE A 12 7.37 0.94 -16.50
N PRO A 13 8.17 2.01 -16.69
CA PRO A 13 9.08 2.06 -17.83
C PRO A 13 9.92 0.77 -17.85
N GLU A 14 9.94 0.06 -18.97
CA GLU A 14 10.76 -1.13 -19.10
C GLU A 14 12.20 -0.79 -18.75
N GLU A 15 12.76 -1.50 -17.77
CA GLU A 15 14.16 -1.34 -17.43
C GLU A 15 15.03 -1.86 -18.60
N PRO A 16 16.12 -1.18 -18.92
CA PRO A 16 17.02 -1.64 -19.97
C PRO A 16 17.56 -3.04 -19.66
N GLU A 17 17.60 -3.93 -20.66
CA GLU A 17 18.31 -5.21 -20.51
C GLU A 17 19.79 -4.93 -20.16
N GLY A 18 20.24 -5.36 -18.97
CA GLY A 18 21.60 -5.13 -18.52
C GLY A 18 21.77 -5.30 -17.01
N GLU A 19 23.00 -5.16 -16.57
CA GLU A 19 23.37 -5.19 -15.15
C GLU A 19 23.22 -3.78 -14.56
N LEU A 20 22.42 -3.61 -13.51
CA LEU A 20 22.38 -2.36 -12.74
C LEU A 20 23.72 -2.17 -12.04
N ILE A 21 24.43 -1.08 -12.36
CA ILE A 21 25.78 -0.81 -11.85
C ILE A 21 25.88 0.44 -11.00
N ASP A 22 24.88 1.33 -11.07
CA ASP A 22 24.86 2.56 -10.30
C ASP A 22 23.45 3.13 -10.23
N TYR A 23 23.09 3.80 -9.14
CA TYR A 23 21.81 4.49 -8.97
C TYR A 23 21.91 5.65 -7.99
N ASP A 24 21.03 6.62 -8.15
CA ASP A 24 20.80 7.71 -7.22
C ASP A 24 19.30 8.00 -7.06
N ALA A 25 18.92 9.10 -6.40
CA ALA A 25 17.53 9.43 -6.11
C ALA A 25 16.65 9.68 -7.35
N ILE A 26 17.24 9.83 -8.54
CA ILE A 26 16.52 10.18 -9.77
C ILE A 26 16.95 9.37 -10.99
N SER A 27 17.93 8.48 -10.85
CA SER A 27 18.46 7.73 -11.99
C SER A 27 18.93 6.33 -11.61
N LYS A 28 18.84 5.42 -12.58
CA LYS A 28 19.46 4.09 -12.57
C LYS A 28 20.35 3.96 -13.79
N THR A 29 21.57 3.44 -13.62
CA THR A 29 22.53 3.21 -14.72
C THR A 29 22.77 1.72 -14.89
N TYR A 30 22.55 1.23 -16.10
CA TYR A 30 22.72 -0.16 -16.50
C TYR A 30 23.90 -0.32 -17.46
N LYS A 31 24.66 -1.38 -17.27
CA LYS A 31 25.64 -1.83 -18.27
C LYS A 31 24.92 -2.73 -19.26
N THR A 32 24.65 -2.21 -20.45
CA THR A 32 23.87 -2.86 -21.52
C THR A 32 24.73 -3.56 -22.57
N GLY A 33 26.06 -3.50 -22.46
CA GLY A 33 27.00 -4.16 -23.37
C GLY A 33 28.45 -3.90 -23.04
N ASP A 34 29.38 -4.36 -23.93
CA ASP A 34 30.82 -4.07 -23.75
C ASP A 34 31.06 -2.57 -23.94
N LYS A 35 31.40 -1.87 -22.84
CA LYS A 35 31.56 -0.41 -22.79
C LYS A 35 30.29 0.38 -23.19
N GLN A 36 29.10 -0.21 -23.08
CA GLN A 36 27.84 0.45 -23.33
C GLN A 36 27.07 0.58 -22.00
N TYR A 37 26.57 1.79 -21.76
CA TYR A 37 25.82 2.11 -20.55
C TYR A 37 24.56 2.86 -20.93
N THR A 38 23.47 2.54 -20.27
CA THR A 38 22.20 3.26 -20.40
C THR A 38 21.81 3.80 -19.03
N THR A 39 21.63 5.12 -18.93
CA THR A 39 21.10 5.74 -17.72
C THR A 39 19.65 6.13 -17.96
N VAL A 40 18.77 5.57 -17.15
CA VAL A 40 17.35 5.92 -17.14
C VAL A 40 17.14 6.99 -16.08
N TYR A 41 16.69 8.16 -16.52
CA TYR A 41 16.22 9.22 -15.65
C TYR A 41 14.69 9.11 -15.60
N GLY A 42 14.16 8.93 -14.46
CA GLY A 42 12.72 8.85 -14.24
C GLY A 42 12.43 9.47 -12.92
N GLY A 43 11.19 9.60 -12.53
CA GLY A 43 10.82 10.18 -11.24
C GLY A 43 11.67 9.66 -10.06
N TYR A 44 11.12 9.58 -8.92
CA TYR A 44 11.79 9.12 -7.71
C TYR A 44 12.28 7.67 -7.87
N VAL A 45 13.60 7.44 -7.70
CA VAL A 45 14.15 6.09 -7.50
C VAL A 45 14.11 5.82 -6.00
N GLY A 46 13.22 4.92 -5.61
CA GLY A 46 13.05 4.55 -4.20
C GLY A 46 14.33 3.98 -3.63
N THR A 47 14.92 4.66 -2.66
CA THR A 47 16.06 4.16 -1.88
C THR A 47 15.81 4.34 -0.40
N TYR A 48 16.38 3.47 0.42
CA TYR A 48 16.29 3.55 1.87
C TYR A 48 17.66 3.30 2.51
N LYS A 49 17.79 3.52 3.80
CA LYS A 49 18.98 3.18 4.58
C LYS A 49 18.72 1.88 5.34
N ASN A 50 19.53 0.85 5.07
CA ASN A 50 19.50 -0.38 5.85
C ASN A 50 20.07 -0.17 7.27
N GLU A 51 20.07 -1.20 8.09
CA GLU A 51 20.54 -1.17 9.48
C GLU A 51 22.02 -0.79 9.61
N ASP A 52 22.85 -1.11 8.62
CA ASP A 52 24.28 -0.75 8.56
C ASP A 52 24.50 0.68 8.09
N GLY A 53 23.46 1.38 7.64
CA GLY A 53 23.49 2.75 7.12
C GLY A 53 23.84 2.84 5.64
N ASP A 54 23.94 1.71 4.94
CA ASP A 54 24.14 1.67 3.50
C ASP A 54 22.84 2.04 2.75
N THR A 55 22.98 2.58 1.56
CA THR A 55 21.84 2.93 0.71
C THR A 55 21.50 1.74 -0.18
N GLU A 56 20.26 1.31 -0.12
CA GLU A 56 19.70 0.21 -0.92
C GLU A 56 18.48 0.67 -1.71
N LEU A 57 18.16 -0.05 -2.77
CA LEU A 57 16.93 0.16 -3.53
C LEU A 57 15.72 -0.39 -2.76
N VAL A 58 14.62 0.33 -2.82
CA VAL A 58 13.33 -0.18 -2.36
C VAL A 58 12.92 -1.36 -3.25
N ASP A 59 12.49 -2.45 -2.62
CA ASP A 59 11.83 -3.56 -3.29
C ASP A 59 10.38 -3.64 -2.78
N ASN A 60 9.46 -3.37 -3.67
CA ASN A 60 8.03 -3.34 -3.37
C ASN A 60 7.34 -4.72 -3.49
N THR A 61 8.08 -5.76 -3.87
CA THR A 61 7.53 -7.12 -3.95
C THR A 61 6.90 -7.52 -2.63
N LEU A 62 5.71 -8.07 -2.70
CA LEU A 62 4.98 -8.56 -1.53
C LEU A 62 5.44 -9.98 -1.20
N VAL A 63 6.00 -10.15 -0.02
CA VAL A 63 6.51 -11.42 0.49
C VAL A 63 5.93 -11.71 1.86
N LYS A 64 6.16 -12.90 2.38
CA LYS A 64 5.84 -13.21 3.77
C LYS A 64 6.79 -12.48 4.71
N PRO A 65 6.35 -12.09 5.93
CA PRO A 65 7.18 -11.33 6.86
C PRO A 65 8.54 -11.95 7.18
N GLU A 66 8.61 -13.29 7.24
CA GLU A 66 9.86 -14.02 7.46
C GLU A 66 10.84 -14.02 6.27
N GLU A 67 10.40 -13.60 5.11
CA GLU A 67 11.20 -13.50 3.87
C GLU A 67 11.64 -12.06 3.58
N ALA A 68 11.13 -11.08 4.34
CA ALA A 68 11.36 -9.66 4.08
C ALA A 68 12.65 -9.14 4.73
N ASP A 69 13.35 -8.25 4.03
CA ASP A 69 14.44 -7.44 4.58
C ASP A 69 13.93 -6.15 5.25
N THR A 70 12.63 -5.84 5.09
CA THR A 70 12.00 -4.68 5.75
C THR A 70 11.88 -4.93 7.25
N PRO A 71 12.33 -3.99 8.11
CA PRO A 71 12.18 -4.13 9.55
C PRO A 71 10.70 -4.05 9.94
N ALA A 72 10.10 -5.19 10.23
CA ALA A 72 8.79 -5.27 10.84
C ALA A 72 8.91 -5.14 12.37
N SER A 73 7.93 -4.53 13.02
CA SER A 73 7.90 -4.48 14.49
C SER A 73 7.86 -5.90 15.08
N GLU A 74 8.40 -6.07 16.31
CA GLU A 74 8.31 -7.36 17.02
C GLU A 74 6.86 -7.85 17.10
N GLU A 75 5.88 -6.94 17.23
CA GLU A 75 4.45 -7.28 17.23
C GLU A 75 3.96 -7.80 15.87
N ALA A 76 4.50 -7.29 14.75
CA ALA A 76 4.17 -7.80 13.42
C ALA A 76 4.84 -9.16 13.15
N GLN A 77 6.04 -9.37 13.69
CA GLN A 77 6.75 -10.66 13.63
C GLN A 77 6.13 -11.68 14.59
N GLU A 78 5.71 -11.28 15.81
CA GLU A 78 5.02 -12.16 16.77
C GLU A 78 3.63 -12.58 16.27
N ALA A 79 2.90 -11.69 15.56
CA ALA A 79 1.65 -12.06 14.90
C ALA A 79 1.86 -13.15 13.83
N SER A 80 3.07 -13.31 13.31
CA SER A 80 3.48 -14.39 12.39
C SER A 80 4.03 -15.63 13.13
N SER A 81 4.45 -15.50 14.40
CA SER A 81 5.19 -16.56 15.13
C SER A 81 4.45 -17.19 16.32
N VAL A 82 3.22 -16.77 16.65
CA VAL A 82 2.47 -17.37 17.75
C VAL A 82 2.10 -18.81 17.42
N VAL A 83 2.78 -19.70 18.12
CA VAL A 83 2.53 -21.15 18.15
C VAL A 83 1.03 -21.40 18.28
N ALA A 84 0.50 -22.16 17.32
CA ALA A 84 -0.88 -22.61 17.25
C ALA A 84 -1.36 -23.20 18.58
N THR A 85 -2.11 -22.40 19.34
CA THR A 85 -3.09 -22.90 20.28
C THR A 85 -4.46 -22.67 19.63
N GLU A 86 -5.02 -23.78 19.23
CA GLU A 86 -6.37 -24.01 18.71
C GLU A 86 -7.32 -22.81 18.61
N GLU A 87 -7.80 -22.54 17.36
CA GLU A 87 -9.00 -21.79 17.00
C GLU A 87 -8.89 -20.26 16.76
N LYS A 88 -7.81 -19.76 16.18
CA LYS A 88 -7.89 -18.63 15.27
C LYS A 88 -7.03 -18.97 14.04
N GLU A 89 -7.64 -19.10 12.88
CA GLU A 89 -6.90 -19.08 11.61
C GLU A 89 -6.12 -17.76 11.58
N GLU A 90 -4.81 -17.83 11.81
CA GLU A 90 -3.92 -16.67 11.66
C GLU A 90 -3.99 -16.26 10.20
N LYS A 91 -4.65 -15.13 9.97
CA LYS A 91 -4.76 -14.53 8.64
C LYS A 91 -3.36 -14.12 8.22
N GLN A 92 -2.81 -14.82 7.23
CA GLN A 92 -1.49 -14.55 6.68
C GLN A 92 -1.43 -13.08 6.21
N LYS A 93 -0.33 -12.40 6.53
CA LYS A 93 -0.04 -11.05 6.07
C LYS A 93 1.11 -11.08 5.08
N PHE A 94 1.11 -10.15 4.17
CA PHE A 94 2.21 -9.90 3.26
C PHE A 94 2.84 -8.55 3.60
N ILE A 95 4.14 -8.45 3.43
CA ILE A 95 4.94 -7.26 3.70
C ILE A 95 5.75 -6.93 2.46
N ARG A 96 6.00 -5.65 2.23
CA ARG A 96 6.94 -5.19 1.22
C ARG A 96 8.36 -5.67 1.55
N GLN A 97 9.08 -6.21 0.56
CA GLN A 97 10.34 -6.92 0.77
C GLN A 97 11.44 -6.04 1.34
N ALA A 98 11.69 -4.86 0.78
CA ALA A 98 12.80 -4.02 1.24
C ALA A 98 12.46 -2.53 1.26
N ASN A 99 12.44 -1.96 2.46
CA ASN A 99 12.25 -0.54 2.73
C ASN A 99 12.57 -0.23 4.20
N ASP A 100 12.67 1.06 4.56
CA ASP A 100 12.84 1.52 5.94
C ASP A 100 11.53 1.61 6.75
N TYR A 101 10.39 1.37 6.13
CA TYR A 101 9.09 1.21 6.79
C TYR A 101 8.28 0.09 6.16
N ALA A 102 7.46 -0.57 6.97
CA ALA A 102 6.65 -1.69 6.53
C ALA A 102 5.27 -1.25 6.02
N ILE A 103 4.80 -1.90 4.96
CA ILE A 103 3.39 -1.91 4.56
C ILE A 103 2.94 -3.36 4.65
N LEU A 104 1.95 -3.64 5.51
CA LEU A 104 1.41 -4.97 5.71
C LEU A 104 0.03 -5.06 5.07
N LEU A 105 -0.15 -6.07 4.23
CA LEU A 105 -1.39 -6.37 3.53
C LEU A 105 -1.87 -7.76 3.94
N PRO A 106 -3.02 -7.90 4.63
CA PRO A 106 -3.56 -9.20 4.99
C PRO A 106 -3.99 -9.98 3.74
N GLU A 107 -3.77 -11.30 3.73
CA GLU A 107 -4.37 -12.17 2.71
C GLU A 107 -5.91 -12.11 2.75
N GLN A 108 -6.47 -11.89 3.94
CA GLN A 108 -7.89 -11.67 4.15
C GLN A 108 -8.09 -10.49 5.09
N MET A 109 -8.84 -9.49 4.67
CA MET A 109 -9.22 -8.38 5.53
C MET A 109 -10.54 -8.64 6.25
N SER A 110 -10.75 -7.95 7.37
CA SER A 110 -11.97 -8.00 8.19
C SER A 110 -12.08 -6.70 8.97
N GLU A 111 -13.18 -6.51 9.69
CA GLU A 111 -13.41 -5.37 10.60
C GLU A 111 -12.31 -5.16 11.67
N GLU A 112 -11.45 -6.13 11.90
CA GLU A 112 -10.33 -6.05 12.85
C GLU A 112 -8.95 -5.95 12.19
N ASN A 113 -8.86 -6.12 10.87
CA ASN A 113 -7.61 -6.33 10.16
C ASN A 113 -7.65 -5.75 8.74
N GLY A 114 -6.92 -4.69 8.51
CA GLY A 114 -6.79 -4.01 7.23
C GLY A 114 -5.34 -3.70 6.85
N VAL A 115 -5.17 -2.81 5.92
CA VAL A 115 -3.86 -2.30 5.52
C VAL A 115 -3.19 -1.62 6.71
N THR A 116 -1.93 -1.95 6.97
CA THR A 116 -1.17 -1.36 8.07
C THR A 116 0.15 -0.78 7.56
N ILE A 117 0.46 0.43 7.99
CA ILE A 117 1.75 1.09 7.73
C ILE A 117 2.49 1.20 9.06
N GLU A 118 3.70 0.65 9.14
CA GLU A 118 4.55 0.71 10.33
C GLU A 118 5.85 1.46 10.01
N ASN A 119 6.17 2.48 10.83
CA ASN A 119 7.42 3.22 10.75
C ASN A 119 7.95 3.48 12.16
N GLY A 120 8.92 2.70 12.57
CA GLY A 120 9.43 2.69 13.95
C GLY A 120 8.32 2.35 14.94
N LYS A 121 7.95 3.30 15.80
CA LYS A 121 6.87 3.14 16.80
C LYS A 121 5.50 3.61 16.29
N THR A 122 5.42 4.12 15.10
CA THR A 122 4.17 4.59 14.51
C THR A 122 3.52 3.46 13.76
N ARG A 123 2.26 3.21 14.06
CA ARG A 123 1.41 2.26 13.34
C ARG A 123 0.13 2.96 12.91
N ILE A 124 -0.19 2.88 11.64
CA ILE A 124 -1.43 3.41 11.05
C ILE A 124 -2.14 2.26 10.38
N GLY A 125 -3.43 2.09 10.70
CA GLY A 125 -4.31 1.11 10.10
C GLY A 125 -5.40 1.77 9.28
N ILE A 126 -5.73 1.19 8.14
CA ILE A 126 -6.88 1.53 7.30
C ILE A 126 -7.68 0.24 7.14
N ILE A 127 -8.84 0.18 7.76
CA ILE A 127 -9.65 -1.03 7.87
C ILE A 127 -10.96 -0.81 7.12
N PRO A 128 -11.29 -1.60 6.10
CA PRO A 128 -12.59 -1.51 5.45
C PRO A 128 -13.70 -1.90 6.44
N VAL A 129 -14.78 -1.10 6.47
CA VAL A 129 -15.92 -1.34 7.37
C VAL A 129 -16.81 -2.47 6.85
N ASP A 130 -16.86 -2.67 5.54
CA ASP A 130 -17.65 -3.72 4.90
C ASP A 130 -16.93 -4.31 3.67
N GLY A 131 -17.59 -5.25 3.00
CA GLY A 131 -17.02 -5.96 1.85
C GLY A 131 -16.49 -7.35 2.20
N ASP A 132 -16.35 -8.20 1.18
CA ASP A 132 -15.80 -9.56 1.31
C ASP A 132 -14.37 -9.61 0.78
N TYR A 133 -13.40 -9.43 1.65
CA TYR A 133 -11.97 -9.45 1.34
C TYR A 133 -11.34 -10.84 1.57
N THR A 134 -12.08 -11.93 1.34
CA THR A 134 -11.61 -13.31 1.61
C THR A 134 -10.95 -13.98 0.42
N HIS A 135 -11.08 -13.43 -0.80
CA HIS A 135 -10.60 -14.03 -2.03
C HIS A 135 -9.49 -13.19 -2.66
N SER A 136 -8.26 -13.31 -2.18
CA SER A 136 -7.14 -12.54 -2.69
C SER A 136 -6.23 -13.33 -3.62
N VAL A 137 -5.55 -12.60 -4.51
CA VAL A 137 -4.44 -13.08 -5.35
C VAL A 137 -3.33 -12.07 -5.28
N ILE A 138 -2.10 -12.55 -5.02
CA ILE A 138 -0.91 -11.72 -4.91
C ILE A 138 -0.05 -11.92 -6.13
N LYS A 139 0.48 -10.82 -6.65
CA LYS A 139 1.43 -10.82 -7.75
C LYS A 139 2.33 -9.59 -7.63
N ASP A 140 3.62 -9.84 -7.61
CA ASP A 140 4.67 -8.82 -7.50
C ASP A 140 4.41 -7.86 -6.31
N ASN A 141 4.13 -6.59 -6.57
CA ASN A 141 3.88 -5.55 -5.59
C ASN A 141 2.37 -5.27 -5.35
N ALA A 142 1.49 -6.15 -5.80
CA ALA A 142 0.05 -5.95 -5.71
C ALA A 142 -0.69 -7.14 -5.12
N ILE A 143 -1.81 -6.85 -4.44
CA ILE A 143 -2.80 -7.82 -4.00
C ILE A 143 -4.17 -7.40 -4.54
N LEU A 144 -4.87 -8.33 -5.17
CA LEU A 144 -6.23 -8.15 -5.67
C LEU A 144 -7.19 -8.99 -4.86
N TYR A 145 -8.16 -8.35 -4.23
CA TYR A 145 -9.30 -9.00 -3.60
C TYR A 145 -10.45 -9.04 -4.60
N ASN A 146 -10.88 -10.26 -4.94
CA ASN A 146 -11.91 -10.49 -5.94
C ASN A 146 -13.31 -10.41 -5.32
N GLU A 147 -14.24 -9.77 -6.03
CA GLU A 147 -15.66 -9.70 -5.66
C GLU A 147 -15.93 -9.16 -4.25
N VAL A 148 -15.12 -8.17 -3.83
CA VAL A 148 -15.26 -7.52 -2.53
C VAL A 148 -16.66 -6.93 -2.33
N TYR A 149 -17.17 -6.30 -3.37
CA TYR A 149 -18.55 -5.81 -3.44
C TYR A 149 -19.23 -6.40 -4.68
N GLU A 150 -20.54 -6.35 -4.75
CA GLU A 150 -21.27 -6.83 -5.92
C GLU A 150 -20.78 -6.12 -7.19
N GLY A 151 -20.09 -6.87 -8.05
CA GLY A 151 -19.53 -6.40 -9.32
C GLY A 151 -18.30 -5.48 -9.18
N ALA A 152 -17.58 -5.54 -8.05
CA ALA A 152 -16.36 -4.78 -7.84
C ALA A 152 -15.26 -5.59 -7.13
N ASP A 153 -14.06 -5.48 -7.67
CA ASP A 153 -12.82 -5.97 -7.07
C ASP A 153 -12.08 -4.82 -6.40
N VAL A 154 -11.19 -5.10 -5.44
CA VAL A 154 -10.32 -4.08 -4.83
C VAL A 154 -8.87 -4.51 -4.96
N GLN A 155 -8.03 -3.64 -5.53
CA GLN A 155 -6.60 -3.86 -5.67
C GLN A 155 -5.82 -2.86 -4.83
N TYR A 156 -4.86 -3.36 -4.07
CA TYR A 156 -3.81 -2.54 -3.47
C TYR A 156 -2.50 -2.77 -4.21
N THR A 157 -1.83 -1.68 -4.59
CA THR A 157 -0.52 -1.70 -5.24
C THR A 157 0.45 -0.91 -4.38
N VAL A 158 1.54 -1.55 -3.96
CA VAL A 158 2.60 -0.92 -3.16
C VAL A 158 3.59 -0.23 -4.08
N LEU A 159 3.84 1.04 -3.80
CA LEU A 159 4.77 1.89 -4.53
C LEU A 159 5.90 2.34 -3.58
N ASP A 160 6.95 2.96 -4.12
CA ASP A 160 8.16 3.32 -3.35
C ASP A 160 7.87 4.12 -2.08
N SER A 161 6.95 5.07 -2.12
CA SER A 161 6.61 5.95 -1.00
C SER A 161 5.11 5.98 -0.65
N SER A 162 4.31 5.10 -1.25
CA SER A 162 2.86 5.12 -1.07
C SER A 162 2.25 3.73 -1.27
N ILE A 163 0.97 3.63 -0.96
CA ILE A 163 0.12 2.53 -1.37
C ILE A 163 -1.06 3.11 -2.14
N LYS A 164 -1.38 2.51 -3.27
CA LYS A 164 -2.54 2.87 -4.08
C LYS A 164 -3.64 1.85 -3.86
N GLU A 165 -4.87 2.33 -3.69
CA GLU A 165 -6.07 1.52 -3.73
C GLU A 165 -6.86 1.82 -5.00
N ASP A 166 -7.26 0.78 -5.71
CA ASP A 166 -8.14 0.85 -6.87
C ASP A 166 -9.39 -0.01 -6.61
N ILE A 167 -10.57 0.60 -6.67
CA ILE A 167 -11.85 -0.12 -6.70
C ILE A 167 -12.24 -0.31 -8.16
N VAL A 168 -12.15 -1.54 -8.63
CA VAL A 168 -12.31 -1.89 -10.04
C VAL A 168 -13.74 -2.35 -10.31
N LEU A 169 -14.56 -1.48 -10.86
CA LEU A 169 -15.95 -1.78 -11.19
C LEU A 169 -16.03 -2.65 -12.44
N GLN A 170 -16.60 -3.84 -12.32
CA GLN A 170 -16.83 -4.77 -13.41
C GLN A 170 -18.18 -4.51 -14.10
N GLN A 171 -19.06 -3.79 -13.45
CA GLN A 171 -20.38 -3.39 -13.93
C GLN A 171 -20.84 -2.11 -13.18
N PRO A 172 -21.84 -1.38 -13.69
CA PRO A 172 -22.42 -0.27 -12.97
C PRO A 172 -22.93 -0.71 -11.58
N THR A 173 -22.71 0.12 -10.58
CA THR A 173 -23.15 -0.13 -9.20
C THR A 173 -24.01 1.03 -8.67
N ASP A 174 -24.93 0.73 -7.77
CA ASP A 174 -25.68 1.74 -7.01
C ASP A 174 -24.96 2.11 -5.70
N ARG A 175 -23.77 1.55 -5.45
CA ARG A 175 -22.96 1.85 -4.28
C ARG A 175 -22.31 3.21 -4.44
N GLU A 176 -22.63 4.14 -3.55
CA GLU A 176 -22.14 5.53 -3.57
C GLU A 176 -21.09 5.80 -2.49
N VAL A 177 -20.94 4.93 -1.47
CA VAL A 177 -20.06 5.15 -0.32
C VAL A 177 -19.20 3.91 -0.05
N TYR A 178 -17.92 4.15 0.15
CA TYR A 178 -16.94 3.19 0.65
C TYR A 178 -16.39 3.75 1.97
N GLU A 179 -16.45 2.96 3.03
CA GLU A 179 -16.15 3.41 4.39
C GLU A 179 -14.99 2.63 4.99
N TYR A 180 -14.11 3.35 5.68
CA TYR A 180 -12.92 2.79 6.31
C TYR A 180 -12.75 3.33 7.72
N GLU A 181 -12.42 2.48 8.68
CA GLU A 181 -11.97 2.91 10.00
C GLU A 181 -10.48 3.27 9.93
N LEU A 182 -10.11 4.47 10.41
CA LEU A 182 -8.73 4.90 10.56
C LEU A 182 -8.22 4.62 11.98
N GLN A 183 -7.24 3.73 12.09
CA GLN A 183 -6.53 3.48 13.34
C GLN A 183 -5.21 4.25 13.33
N ILE A 184 -5.19 5.41 13.99
CA ILE A 184 -4.08 6.37 13.96
C ILE A 184 -3.63 6.76 15.39
N PRO A 185 -3.18 5.82 16.24
CA PRO A 185 -2.83 6.08 17.63
C PRO A 185 -1.75 7.15 17.76
N GLY A 186 -2.03 8.21 18.54
CA GLY A 186 -1.14 9.37 18.73
C GLY A 186 -1.14 10.36 17.56
N TYR A 187 -2.03 10.19 16.62
CA TYR A 187 -2.25 11.07 15.46
C TYR A 187 -3.71 11.54 15.43
N GLN A 188 -3.95 12.56 14.66
CA GLN A 188 -5.28 13.07 14.33
C GLN A 188 -5.34 13.33 12.83
N ALA A 189 -6.55 13.33 12.27
CA ALA A 189 -6.77 13.55 10.84
C ALA A 189 -7.64 14.78 10.59
N GLU A 190 -7.44 15.45 9.46
CA GLU A 190 -8.22 16.60 9.01
C GLU A 190 -8.41 16.55 7.50
N VAL A 191 -9.64 16.76 7.02
CA VAL A 191 -9.92 16.91 5.59
C VAL A 191 -9.70 18.36 5.18
N LYS A 192 -8.89 18.55 4.14
CA LYS A 192 -8.69 19.83 3.52
C LYS A 192 -8.43 19.66 2.02
N ASP A 193 -9.09 20.46 1.18
CA ASP A 193 -8.94 20.44 -0.27
C ASP A 193 -9.18 19.05 -0.88
N ASN A 194 -10.14 18.30 -0.32
CA ASN A 194 -10.46 16.90 -0.66
C ASN A 194 -9.30 15.91 -0.47
N GLN A 195 -8.45 16.14 0.53
CA GLN A 195 -7.36 15.29 0.95
C GLN A 195 -7.46 15.08 2.47
N VAL A 196 -7.02 13.92 2.99
CA VAL A 196 -6.94 13.67 4.43
C VAL A 196 -5.50 13.78 4.88
N TYR A 197 -5.23 14.74 5.75
CA TYR A 197 -3.92 14.96 6.37
C TYR A 197 -3.88 14.30 7.73
N ILE A 198 -2.92 13.41 7.95
CA ILE A 198 -2.71 12.71 9.23
C ILE A 198 -1.43 13.26 9.87
N TYR A 199 -1.55 13.82 11.07
CA TYR A 199 -0.47 14.50 11.79
C TYR A 199 -0.51 14.20 13.30
N PRO A 200 0.64 14.32 14.01
CA PRO A 200 0.71 14.00 15.44
C PRO A 200 -0.27 14.83 16.27
N GLU A 201 -0.86 14.23 17.31
CA GLU A 201 -1.70 14.93 18.26
C GLU A 201 -1.01 16.16 18.84
N GLY A 202 -1.76 17.26 19.00
CA GLY A 202 -1.24 18.54 19.49
C GLY A 202 -0.35 19.31 18.50
N LYS A 203 -0.24 18.84 17.26
CA LYS A 203 0.39 19.53 16.14
C LYS A 203 -0.66 20.10 15.20
N THR A 204 -0.27 20.50 14.00
CA THR A 204 -1.13 21.10 12.99
C THR A 204 -0.97 20.37 11.66
N ILE A 205 -1.88 20.61 10.71
CA ILE A 205 -1.83 20.06 9.36
C ILE A 205 -0.47 20.30 8.64
N LYS A 206 0.29 21.32 9.03
CA LYS A 206 1.63 21.59 8.49
C LYS A 206 2.66 20.56 8.92
N ASP A 207 2.37 19.83 9.99
CA ASP A 207 3.21 18.77 10.55
C ASP A 207 2.78 17.37 10.05
N ALA A 208 1.92 17.31 9.03
CA ALA A 208 1.40 16.06 8.49
C ALA A 208 2.53 15.12 8.07
N LYS A 209 2.36 13.84 8.41
CA LYS A 209 3.28 12.74 8.11
C LYS A 209 2.74 11.83 7.03
N TYR A 210 1.41 11.71 6.96
CA TYR A 210 0.73 10.89 5.97
C TYR A 210 -0.37 11.71 5.32
N LEU A 211 -0.66 11.37 4.07
CA LEU A 211 -1.63 12.04 3.24
C LEU A 211 -2.43 11.01 2.46
N LEU A 212 -3.76 11.04 2.59
CA LEU A 212 -4.62 10.40 1.60
C LEU A 212 -4.90 11.45 0.53
N GLU A 213 -4.49 11.15 -0.69
CA GLU A 213 -4.61 12.06 -1.82
C GLU A 213 -6.05 12.20 -2.31
N THR A 214 -6.31 13.24 -3.08
CA THR A 214 -7.62 13.44 -3.73
C THR A 214 -7.96 12.24 -4.62
N PRO A 215 -9.09 11.55 -4.37
CA PRO A 215 -9.47 10.41 -5.17
C PRO A 215 -9.91 10.82 -6.57
N SER A 216 -9.76 9.90 -7.53
CA SER A 216 -10.24 10.05 -8.89
C SER A 216 -10.93 8.79 -9.38
N MET A 217 -11.77 8.94 -10.39
CA MET A 217 -12.32 7.83 -11.16
C MET A 217 -11.79 7.91 -12.58
N GLU A 218 -11.52 6.75 -13.18
CA GLU A 218 -11.17 6.62 -14.59
C GLU A 218 -12.15 5.63 -15.25
N ASP A 219 -12.70 5.99 -16.39
CA ASP A 219 -13.58 5.09 -17.14
C ASP A 219 -12.81 4.25 -18.18
N ALA A 220 -13.50 3.31 -18.81
CA ALA A 220 -12.90 2.43 -19.83
C ALA A 220 -12.39 3.18 -21.10
N ALA A 221 -12.70 4.45 -21.26
CA ALA A 221 -12.18 5.30 -22.35
C ALA A 221 -10.95 6.12 -21.89
N GLY A 222 -10.57 6.03 -20.62
CA GLY A 222 -9.47 6.79 -20.02
C GLY A 222 -9.86 8.22 -19.63
N GLU A 223 -11.16 8.51 -19.51
CA GLU A 223 -11.62 9.82 -19.03
C GLU A 223 -11.58 9.86 -17.50
N ILE A 224 -10.93 10.89 -16.94
CA ILE A 224 -10.71 11.01 -15.50
C ILE A 224 -11.69 12.02 -14.90
N SER A 225 -12.28 11.67 -13.76
CA SER A 225 -13.16 12.53 -12.96
C SER A 225 -12.66 12.62 -11.52
N PHE A 226 -12.73 13.83 -10.93
CA PHE A 226 -12.39 14.12 -9.52
C PHE A 226 -13.65 14.46 -8.70
N LEU A 227 -14.80 13.90 -9.06
CA LEU A 227 -16.07 14.15 -8.36
C LEU A 227 -16.28 13.30 -7.11
N ILE A 228 -15.30 12.51 -6.72
CA ILE A 228 -15.31 11.75 -5.46
C ILE A 228 -14.93 12.69 -4.31
N THR A 229 -15.63 12.58 -3.19
CA THR A 229 -15.39 13.39 -1.98
C THR A 229 -14.90 12.51 -0.85
N LEU A 230 -13.88 12.96 -0.13
CA LEU A 230 -13.45 12.39 1.14
C LEU A 230 -14.15 13.10 2.30
N GLU A 231 -14.73 12.34 3.20
CA GLU A 231 -15.35 12.84 4.45
C GLU A 231 -14.73 12.10 5.63
N LEU A 232 -14.44 12.82 6.71
CA LEU A 232 -14.09 12.21 7.99
C LEU A 232 -15.32 12.26 8.91
N ARG A 233 -15.60 11.14 9.54
CA ARG A 233 -16.62 11.03 10.58
C ARG A 233 -15.95 10.60 11.89
N GLU A 234 -16.51 11.02 12.99
CA GLU A 234 -16.05 10.64 14.33
C GLU A 234 -17.23 9.94 15.03
N GLU A 235 -17.09 8.63 15.22
CA GLU A 235 -18.07 7.83 15.95
C GLU A 235 -17.40 7.17 17.16
N ASP A 236 -17.97 7.35 18.36
CA ASP A 236 -17.49 6.76 19.63
C ASP A 236 -15.98 6.95 19.91
N GLY A 237 -15.40 8.08 19.42
CA GLY A 237 -13.98 8.38 19.57
C GLY A 237 -13.07 7.67 18.57
N LYS A 238 -13.63 7.04 17.55
CA LYS A 238 -12.91 6.52 16.37
C LYS A 238 -13.16 7.42 15.17
N GLN A 239 -12.13 7.59 14.34
CA GLN A 239 -12.24 8.31 13.06
C GLN A 239 -12.44 7.33 11.91
N SER A 240 -13.38 7.62 11.03
CA SER A 240 -13.70 6.86 9.81
C SER A 240 -13.79 7.78 8.59
#